data_321adf53d72f78a810193c7890510cbe
#
_entry.id   321adf53d72f78a810193c7890510cbe
#
_cell.length_a   1.000
_cell.length_b   1.000
_cell.length_c   1.000
_cell.angle_alpha   90.00
_cell.angle_beta   90.00
_cell.angle_gamma   90.00
#
_symmetry.space_group_name_H-M   'P 1'
#
loop_
_entity.id
_entity.type
_entity.pdbx_description
1 polymer ?
#
loop_
_entity_poly.entity_id
_entity_poly.type
_entity_poly.pdbx_seq_one_letter_code
_entity_poly.pdbx_strand_id
1 'polypeptide(L)'
;MKLKVGFIYGGISTEHEISVISALQAMNNVDKEKYEIIPIYISKNGEFYTGNDLLKIENYKNLKELCKKSNNVAIIKKGNEYCLLKVDFPHKILSTIDIFFPIVHGYNVEDGSIVGYLETIGAPYAESDLYASAVGQDKVIQKILFKENGIKVAPYIYFYENDFINNESDILKQVKDLTYPVIVKPARLGSSVGITIAKNENDVKNAIKEALKYDEKILVEKVVDNLKELNCSVLGDKDSYKASLIEEVTSSKDILSFEDKYLNGGKTKGMASADRIIPANISKNITKEIEEISLKACKLLNTCGIVRIDYLLDTKTNDVYLNEINIIPGSLSFYLWKDMSHKNLLTNIIELGIKKYKNKSRKQSSFESNVLQNFNGTKGVKK
;
A
#
# COMPACT_ATOMS: atom_id res chain seq x y z
N MET A 1 -25.60 18.11 -6.56
CA MET A 1 -25.71 16.69 -6.10
C MET A 1 -24.34 16.32 -5.56
N LYS A 2 -24.24 15.62 -4.40
CA LYS A 2 -22.96 15.16 -3.85
C LYS A 2 -22.43 14.01 -4.70
N LEU A 3 -21.11 13.94 -4.85
CA LEU A 3 -20.45 12.82 -5.51
C LEU A 3 -20.43 11.62 -4.56
N LYS A 4 -20.86 10.44 -5.03
CA LYS A 4 -20.88 9.22 -4.24
C LYS A 4 -19.53 8.53 -4.26
N VAL A 5 -18.86 8.50 -3.11
CA VAL A 5 -17.53 7.91 -2.95
C VAL A 5 -17.66 6.57 -2.24
N GLY A 6 -17.30 5.48 -2.92
CA GLY A 6 -17.25 4.13 -2.37
C GLY A 6 -15.91 3.88 -1.68
N PHE A 7 -15.85 3.99 -0.35
CA PHE A 7 -14.65 3.70 0.43
C PHE A 7 -14.47 2.19 0.59
N ILE A 8 -13.46 1.61 -0.06
CA ILE A 8 -13.14 0.18 0.03
C ILE A 8 -12.04 -0.03 1.06
N TYR A 9 -12.26 -0.95 2.02
CA TYR A 9 -11.31 -1.19 3.10
C TYR A 9 -11.50 -2.58 3.75
N GLY A 10 -10.57 -2.99 4.60
CA GLY A 10 -10.50 -4.34 5.18
C GLY A 10 -9.67 -5.28 4.30
N GLY A 11 -10.16 -6.50 4.08
CA GLY A 11 -9.53 -7.49 3.20
C GLY A 11 -8.91 -8.68 3.91
N ILE A 12 -8.48 -9.68 3.12
CA ILE A 12 -7.75 -10.88 3.59
C ILE A 12 -6.27 -10.48 3.71
N SER A 13 -5.92 -9.76 4.76
CA SER A 13 -4.58 -9.22 4.96
C SER A 13 -4.20 -9.25 6.44
N THR A 14 -2.92 -9.34 6.73
CA THR A 14 -2.35 -9.15 8.08
C THR A 14 -2.55 -7.73 8.61
N GLU A 15 -2.85 -6.78 7.73
CA GLU A 15 -3.06 -5.36 8.05
C GLU A 15 -4.54 -4.95 7.99
N HIS A 16 -5.45 -5.94 8.08
CA HIS A 16 -6.90 -5.74 8.02
C HIS A 16 -7.41 -4.65 8.97
N GLU A 17 -7.00 -4.70 10.23
CA GLU A 17 -7.44 -3.73 11.25
C GLU A 17 -6.91 -2.31 10.97
N ILE A 18 -5.71 -2.21 10.41
CA ILE A 18 -5.10 -0.92 10.05
C ILE A 18 -5.88 -0.29 8.90
N SER A 19 -6.31 -1.10 7.93
CA SER A 19 -7.19 -0.66 6.84
C SER A 19 -8.52 -0.12 7.38
N VAL A 20 -9.15 -0.80 8.32
CA VAL A 20 -10.39 -0.34 8.97
C VAL A 20 -10.19 1.00 9.67
N ILE A 21 -9.11 1.16 10.45
CA ILE A 21 -8.80 2.39 11.17
C ILE A 21 -8.56 3.54 10.19
N SER A 22 -7.72 3.35 9.19
CA SER A 22 -7.39 4.37 8.18
C SER A 22 -8.63 4.82 7.40
N ALA A 23 -9.48 3.88 7.01
CA ALA A 23 -10.70 4.20 6.26
C ALA A 23 -11.73 4.95 7.11
N LEU A 24 -11.93 4.56 8.36
CA LEU A 24 -12.85 5.28 9.28
C LEU A 24 -12.34 6.69 9.57
N GLN A 25 -11.02 6.89 9.72
CA GLN A 25 -10.44 8.23 9.85
C GLN A 25 -10.72 9.08 8.60
N ALA A 26 -10.53 8.52 7.40
CA ALA A 26 -10.81 9.22 6.14
C ALA A 26 -12.31 9.55 6.01
N MET A 27 -13.21 8.59 6.21
CA MET A 27 -14.66 8.80 6.14
C MET A 27 -15.18 9.83 7.15
N ASN A 28 -14.55 9.93 8.33
CA ASN A 28 -14.92 10.95 9.33
C ASN A 28 -14.46 12.35 8.94
N ASN A 29 -13.35 12.49 8.17
CA ASN A 29 -12.73 13.77 7.85
C ASN A 29 -13.00 14.26 6.41
N VAL A 30 -13.55 13.43 5.53
CA VAL A 30 -13.87 13.84 4.14
C VAL A 30 -14.93 14.95 4.11
N ASP A 31 -14.90 15.78 3.07
CA ASP A 31 -15.86 16.88 2.89
C ASP A 31 -17.28 16.36 2.63
N LYS A 32 -18.09 16.28 3.67
CA LYS A 32 -19.47 15.80 3.60
C LYS A 32 -20.42 16.73 2.84
N GLU A 33 -20.02 17.96 2.53
CA GLU A 33 -20.79 18.84 1.65
C GLU A 33 -20.60 18.50 0.16
N LYS A 34 -19.40 18.01 -0.20
CA LYS A 34 -19.06 17.59 -1.56
C LYS A 34 -19.37 16.12 -1.83
N TYR A 35 -19.17 15.25 -0.84
CA TYR A 35 -19.16 13.80 -0.99
C TYR A 35 -20.22 13.10 -0.15
N GLU A 36 -20.87 12.11 -0.75
CA GLU A 36 -21.70 11.11 -0.06
C GLU A 36 -20.83 9.87 0.21
N ILE A 37 -20.76 9.44 1.47
CA ILE A 37 -19.90 8.34 1.91
C ILE A 37 -20.66 7.03 1.79
N ILE A 38 -20.11 6.10 1.02
CA ILE A 38 -20.61 4.74 0.89
C ILE A 38 -19.51 3.78 1.40
N PRO A 39 -19.61 3.22 2.61
CA PRO A 39 -18.64 2.25 3.12
C PRO A 39 -18.76 0.92 2.39
N ILE A 40 -17.63 0.35 2.00
CA ILE A 40 -17.52 -0.97 1.34
C ILE A 40 -16.44 -1.75 2.08
N TYR A 41 -16.87 -2.54 3.04
CA TYR A 41 -15.98 -3.32 3.90
C TYR A 41 -15.74 -4.71 3.29
N ILE A 42 -14.48 -5.11 3.18
CA ILE A 42 -14.07 -6.46 2.80
C ILE A 42 -13.75 -7.23 4.08
N SER A 43 -14.52 -8.28 4.35
CA SER A 43 -14.29 -9.15 5.51
C SER A 43 -13.00 -9.95 5.40
N LYS A 44 -12.59 -10.59 6.50
CA LYS A 44 -11.45 -11.53 6.51
C LYS A 44 -11.69 -12.79 5.65
N ASN A 45 -12.91 -13.00 5.18
CA ASN A 45 -13.25 -14.08 4.25
C ASN A 45 -13.37 -13.61 2.79
N GLY A 46 -13.11 -12.32 2.51
CA GLY A 46 -13.16 -11.76 1.16
C GLY A 46 -14.55 -11.34 0.69
N GLU A 47 -15.56 -11.38 1.54
CA GLU A 47 -16.91 -10.92 1.23
C GLU A 47 -17.04 -9.42 1.41
N PHE A 48 -17.82 -8.77 0.54
CA PHE A 48 -18.03 -7.33 0.57
C PHE A 48 -19.33 -6.99 1.31
N TYR A 49 -19.25 -6.00 2.17
CA TYR A 49 -20.41 -5.52 2.95
C TYR A 49 -20.57 -4.01 2.86
N THR A 50 -21.83 -3.53 2.91
CA THR A 50 -22.15 -2.10 3.01
C THR A 50 -23.26 -1.88 4.04
N GLY A 51 -23.29 -0.67 4.64
CA GLY A 51 -24.30 -0.28 5.62
C GLY A 51 -23.77 0.71 6.65
N ASN A 52 -24.70 1.40 7.34
CA ASN A 52 -24.36 2.47 8.28
C ASN A 52 -23.62 1.98 9.54
N ASP A 53 -23.81 0.72 9.93
CA ASP A 53 -23.11 0.14 11.09
C ASP A 53 -21.59 0.02 10.87
N LEU A 54 -21.16 0.00 9.61
CA LEU A 54 -19.75 0.01 9.22
C LEU A 54 -19.03 1.35 9.48
N LEU A 55 -19.77 2.42 9.77
CA LEU A 55 -19.17 3.74 10.07
C LEU A 55 -18.76 3.90 11.54
N LYS A 56 -19.01 2.88 12.39
CA LYS A 56 -18.79 2.92 13.83
C LYS A 56 -17.69 1.96 14.21
N ILE A 57 -16.56 2.48 14.72
CA ILE A 57 -15.38 1.66 15.07
C ILE A 57 -15.70 0.60 16.14
N GLU A 58 -16.59 0.89 17.08
CA GLU A 58 -16.99 -0.03 18.15
C GLU A 58 -17.60 -1.33 17.64
N ASN A 59 -18.24 -1.31 16.44
CA ASN A 59 -18.88 -2.49 15.86
C ASN A 59 -17.87 -3.52 15.35
N TYR A 60 -16.62 -3.09 15.05
CA TYR A 60 -15.54 -3.98 14.60
C TYR A 60 -14.98 -4.87 15.70
N LYS A 61 -15.37 -4.67 16.95
CA LYS A 61 -15.02 -5.59 18.05
C LYS A 61 -15.67 -6.96 17.88
N ASN A 62 -16.76 -7.06 17.12
CA ASN A 62 -17.44 -8.30 16.80
C ASN A 62 -17.77 -8.36 15.29
N LEU A 63 -16.78 -8.78 14.49
CA LEU A 63 -16.90 -8.82 13.03
C LEU A 63 -18.06 -9.71 12.55
N LYS A 64 -18.34 -10.83 13.24
CA LYS A 64 -19.43 -11.73 12.88
C LYS A 64 -20.81 -11.06 13.02
N GLU A 65 -20.99 -10.31 14.08
CA GLU A 65 -22.23 -9.55 14.31
C GLU A 65 -22.36 -8.37 13.36
N LEU A 66 -21.24 -7.67 13.10
CA LEU A 66 -21.18 -6.56 12.15
C LEU A 66 -21.59 -7.01 10.73
N CYS A 67 -21.04 -8.12 10.24
CA CYS A 67 -21.39 -8.68 8.93
C CYS A 67 -22.89 -9.06 8.85
N LYS A 68 -23.45 -9.65 9.92
CA LYS A 68 -24.89 -10.00 9.97
C LYS A 68 -25.81 -8.77 9.88
N LYS A 69 -25.41 -7.63 10.46
CA LYS A 69 -26.17 -6.38 10.42
C LYS A 69 -25.97 -5.58 9.14
N SER A 70 -24.96 -5.90 8.36
CA SER A 70 -24.60 -5.24 7.11
C SER A 70 -25.19 -5.98 5.91
N ASN A 71 -25.30 -5.30 4.76
CA ASN A 71 -25.72 -5.95 3.54
C ASN A 71 -24.52 -6.56 2.82
N ASN A 72 -24.57 -7.85 2.52
CA ASN A 72 -23.60 -8.49 1.65
C ASN A 72 -23.83 -8.00 0.21
N VAL A 73 -22.75 -7.54 -0.46
CA VAL A 73 -22.86 -6.88 -1.77
C VAL A 73 -21.77 -7.35 -2.74
N ALA A 74 -22.04 -7.19 -4.03
CA ALA A 74 -21.07 -7.26 -5.10
C ALA A 74 -20.96 -5.89 -5.78
N ILE A 75 -19.75 -5.51 -6.15
CA ILE A 75 -19.51 -4.35 -7.02
C ILE A 75 -19.73 -4.81 -8.46
N ILE A 76 -20.63 -4.17 -9.19
CA ILE A 76 -20.91 -4.52 -10.58
C ILE A 76 -20.95 -3.28 -11.46
N LYS A 77 -20.74 -3.50 -12.76
CA LYS A 77 -21.05 -2.50 -13.80
C LYS A 77 -22.41 -2.84 -14.43
N LYS A 78 -23.31 -1.85 -14.50
CA LYS A 78 -24.59 -1.95 -15.18
C LYS A 78 -24.75 -0.78 -16.14
N GLY A 79 -24.62 -1.03 -17.43
CA GLY A 79 -24.53 0.02 -18.43
C GLY A 79 -23.31 0.92 -18.16
N ASN A 80 -23.56 2.22 -17.93
CA ASN A 80 -22.52 3.19 -17.60
C ASN A 80 -22.36 3.47 -16.09
N GLU A 81 -23.09 2.75 -15.25
CA GLU A 81 -23.08 2.94 -13.79
C GLU A 81 -22.33 1.82 -13.08
N TYR A 82 -21.68 2.18 -11.97
CA TYR A 82 -21.06 1.24 -11.04
C TYR A 82 -21.95 1.13 -9.81
N CYS A 83 -22.34 -0.09 -9.46
CA CYS A 83 -23.40 -0.34 -8.51
C CYS A 83 -22.96 -1.31 -7.41
N LEU A 84 -23.51 -1.15 -6.22
CA LEU A 84 -23.52 -2.16 -5.17
C LEU A 84 -24.81 -3.00 -5.31
N LEU A 85 -24.65 -4.22 -5.75
CA LEU A 85 -25.73 -5.20 -5.87
C LEU A 85 -25.82 -6.02 -4.57
N LYS A 86 -26.97 -6.05 -3.89
CA LYS A 86 -27.21 -6.97 -2.79
C LYS A 86 -27.13 -8.41 -3.27
N VAL A 87 -26.29 -9.21 -2.62
CA VAL A 87 -26.08 -10.63 -2.97
C VAL A 87 -27.25 -11.50 -2.52
N ASP A 88 -27.76 -11.22 -1.30
CA ASP A 88 -28.91 -11.96 -0.77
C ASP A 88 -30.21 -11.58 -1.47
N PHE A 89 -31.12 -12.58 -1.59
CA PHE A 89 -32.43 -12.33 -2.16
C PHE A 89 -33.31 -11.45 -1.25
N PRO A 90 -34.08 -10.53 -1.83
CA PRO A 90 -34.16 -10.17 -3.24
C PRO A 90 -32.94 -9.35 -3.70
N HIS A 91 -32.36 -9.74 -4.84
CA HIS A 91 -31.27 -9.01 -5.45
C HIS A 91 -31.71 -7.62 -5.87
N LYS A 92 -31.09 -6.59 -5.34
CA LYS A 92 -31.37 -5.19 -5.69
C LYS A 92 -30.15 -4.32 -5.65
N ILE A 93 -30.12 -3.27 -6.46
CA ILE A 93 -29.11 -2.24 -6.39
C ILE A 93 -29.38 -1.40 -5.13
N LEU A 94 -28.39 -1.33 -4.24
CA LEU A 94 -28.46 -0.55 -3.01
C LEU A 94 -27.95 0.87 -3.20
N SER A 95 -26.93 1.05 -4.03
CA SER A 95 -26.35 2.36 -4.34
C SER A 95 -25.61 2.30 -5.67
N THR A 96 -25.49 3.46 -6.32
CA THR A 96 -24.49 3.73 -7.38
C THR A 96 -23.27 4.40 -6.77
N ILE A 97 -22.11 4.25 -7.42
CA ILE A 97 -20.84 4.81 -7.00
C ILE A 97 -20.25 5.63 -8.15
N ASP A 98 -19.88 6.87 -7.87
CA ASP A 98 -19.26 7.75 -8.86
C ASP A 98 -17.74 7.59 -8.90
N ILE A 99 -17.10 7.29 -7.76
CA ILE A 99 -15.67 6.98 -7.67
C ILE A 99 -15.42 6.06 -6.46
N PHE A 100 -14.55 5.07 -6.62
CA PHE A 100 -14.08 4.24 -5.52
C PHE A 100 -12.82 4.86 -4.88
N PHE A 101 -12.71 4.72 -3.57
CA PHE A 101 -11.54 5.12 -2.81
C PHE A 101 -11.03 3.93 -1.99
N PRO A 102 -10.09 3.13 -2.56
CA PRO A 102 -9.44 2.05 -1.83
C PRO A 102 -8.56 2.62 -0.72
N ILE A 103 -8.83 2.21 0.53
CA ILE A 103 -7.98 2.48 1.70
C ILE A 103 -7.68 1.11 2.32
N VAL A 104 -6.91 0.33 1.58
CA VAL A 104 -6.58 -1.05 1.89
C VAL A 104 -5.10 -1.17 2.19
N HIS A 105 -4.73 -2.08 3.08
CA HIS A 105 -3.33 -2.28 3.46
C HIS A 105 -2.94 -3.75 3.37
N GLY A 106 -1.73 -3.96 2.84
CA GLY A 106 -1.05 -5.24 2.78
C GLY A 106 -1.43 -6.13 1.59
N TYR A 107 -0.85 -7.31 1.58
CA TYR A 107 -0.98 -8.30 0.51
C TYR A 107 -2.44 -8.74 0.29
N ASN A 108 -2.80 -9.13 -0.93
CA ASN A 108 -4.15 -9.47 -1.43
C ASN A 108 -5.13 -8.29 -1.57
N VAL A 109 -4.72 -7.07 -1.26
CA VAL A 109 -5.59 -5.88 -1.41
C VAL A 109 -4.82 -4.66 -1.92
N GLU A 110 -3.71 -4.25 -1.25
CA GLU A 110 -2.89 -3.10 -1.64
C GLU A 110 -1.99 -3.42 -2.84
N ASP A 111 -1.69 -4.69 -3.07
CA ASP A 111 -0.84 -5.24 -4.14
C ASP A 111 -1.39 -5.05 -5.57
N GLY A 112 -2.47 -4.32 -5.70
CA GLY A 112 -3.15 -4.09 -6.97
C GLY A 112 -4.37 -4.97 -7.22
N SER A 113 -4.65 -5.97 -6.38
CA SER A 113 -5.78 -6.90 -6.57
C SER A 113 -7.12 -6.15 -6.65
N ILE A 114 -7.38 -5.23 -5.74
CA ILE A 114 -8.62 -4.43 -5.72
C ILE A 114 -8.68 -3.44 -6.87
N VAL A 115 -7.61 -2.69 -7.11
CA VAL A 115 -7.59 -1.72 -8.21
C VAL A 115 -7.62 -2.41 -9.57
N GLY A 116 -7.02 -3.59 -9.71
CA GLY A 116 -7.10 -4.43 -10.91
C GLY A 116 -8.53 -4.86 -11.22
N TYR A 117 -9.32 -5.22 -10.21
CA TYR A 117 -10.75 -5.49 -10.38
C TYR A 117 -11.51 -4.24 -10.87
N LEU A 118 -11.27 -3.09 -10.22
CA LEU A 118 -11.89 -1.82 -10.63
C LEU A 118 -11.51 -1.42 -12.06
N GLU A 119 -10.25 -1.64 -12.45
CA GLU A 119 -9.79 -1.39 -13.82
C GLU A 119 -10.45 -2.31 -14.85
N THR A 120 -10.64 -3.60 -14.50
CA THR A 120 -11.29 -4.58 -15.38
C THR A 120 -12.72 -4.19 -15.73
N ILE A 121 -13.48 -3.64 -14.77
CA ILE A 121 -14.84 -3.16 -15.01
C ILE A 121 -14.86 -1.71 -15.53
N GLY A 122 -13.71 -1.03 -15.62
CA GLY A 122 -13.55 0.34 -16.09
C GLY A 122 -14.04 1.40 -15.10
N ALA A 123 -14.02 1.10 -13.79
CA ALA A 123 -14.51 2.00 -12.76
C ALA A 123 -13.49 3.11 -12.42
N PRO A 124 -13.92 4.35 -12.14
CA PRO A 124 -13.07 5.40 -11.59
C PRO A 124 -12.69 5.06 -10.15
N TYR A 125 -11.42 5.28 -9.81
CA TYR A 125 -10.92 5.10 -8.44
C TYR A 125 -9.80 6.08 -8.12
N ALA A 126 -9.71 6.45 -6.84
CA ALA A 126 -8.61 7.22 -6.27
C ALA A 126 -7.38 6.33 -6.06
N GLU A 127 -6.24 6.94 -5.75
CA GLU A 127 -4.94 6.32 -5.50
C GLU A 127 -4.26 5.77 -6.77
N SER A 128 -3.12 5.14 -6.60
CA SER A 128 -2.25 4.63 -7.67
C SER A 128 -2.91 3.49 -8.47
N ASP A 129 -2.37 3.22 -9.64
CA ASP A 129 -2.87 2.15 -10.51
C ASP A 129 -2.32 0.76 -10.14
N LEU A 130 -2.77 -0.26 -10.87
CA LEU A 130 -2.36 -1.65 -10.69
C LEU A 130 -0.83 -1.83 -10.73
N TYR A 131 -0.16 -1.16 -11.68
CA TYR A 131 1.29 -1.34 -11.84
C TYR A 131 2.07 -0.76 -10.68
N ALA A 132 1.74 0.46 -10.27
CA ALA A 132 2.36 1.10 -9.11
C ALA A 132 2.09 0.29 -7.83
N SER A 133 0.87 -0.22 -7.65
CA SER A 133 0.49 -1.03 -6.49
C SER A 133 1.26 -2.36 -6.44
N ALA A 134 1.35 -3.08 -7.56
CA ALA A 134 2.05 -4.36 -7.63
C ALA A 134 3.57 -4.21 -7.37
N VAL A 135 4.21 -3.20 -7.96
CA VAL A 135 5.62 -2.90 -7.70
C VAL A 135 5.81 -2.40 -6.28
N GLY A 136 4.90 -1.55 -5.78
CA GLY A 136 4.94 -1.01 -4.42
C GLY A 136 4.79 -2.08 -3.33
N GLN A 137 4.19 -3.23 -3.62
CA GLN A 137 4.08 -4.32 -2.67
C GLN A 137 5.34 -5.20 -2.60
N ASP A 138 6.10 -5.33 -3.68
CA ASP A 138 7.28 -6.20 -3.73
C ASP A 138 8.58 -5.41 -3.50
N LYS A 139 9.14 -5.51 -2.28
CA LYS A 139 10.38 -4.81 -1.87
C LYS A 139 11.58 -5.11 -2.78
N VAL A 140 11.65 -6.32 -3.35
CA VAL A 140 12.75 -6.70 -4.25
C VAL A 140 12.61 -5.97 -5.58
N ILE A 141 11.40 -5.96 -6.16
CA ILE A 141 11.15 -5.26 -7.43
C ILE A 141 11.37 -3.75 -7.26
N GLN A 142 10.91 -3.17 -6.14
CA GLN A 142 11.20 -1.78 -5.80
C GLN A 142 12.71 -1.50 -5.83
N LYS A 143 13.50 -2.32 -5.12
CA LYS A 143 14.96 -2.12 -5.01
C LYS A 143 15.67 -2.27 -6.36
N ILE A 144 15.27 -3.23 -7.18
CA ILE A 144 15.81 -3.39 -8.54
C ILE A 144 15.50 -2.11 -9.34
N LEU A 145 14.24 -1.66 -9.36
CA LEU A 145 13.84 -0.47 -10.11
C LEU A 145 14.58 0.79 -9.64
N PHE A 146 14.66 1.00 -8.33
CA PHE A 146 15.29 2.18 -7.76
C PHE A 146 16.81 2.19 -8.01
N LYS A 147 17.48 1.05 -7.82
CA LYS A 147 18.92 0.90 -8.06
C LYS A 147 19.28 1.18 -9.52
N GLU A 148 18.55 0.61 -10.48
CA GLU A 148 18.75 0.84 -11.92
C GLU A 148 18.56 2.31 -12.32
N ASN A 149 17.77 3.07 -11.54
CA ASN A 149 17.57 4.49 -11.76
C ASN A 149 18.45 5.38 -10.88
N GLY A 150 19.52 4.83 -10.30
CA GLY A 150 20.49 5.61 -9.50
C GLY A 150 19.96 6.12 -8.19
N ILE A 151 18.93 5.48 -7.61
CA ILE A 151 18.45 5.72 -6.25
C ILE A 151 19.15 4.69 -5.34
N LYS A 152 19.82 5.18 -4.30
CA LYS A 152 20.58 4.35 -3.37
C LYS A 152 19.64 3.51 -2.52
N VAL A 153 19.89 2.20 -2.46
CA VAL A 153 19.19 1.23 -1.59
C VAL A 153 20.24 0.46 -0.78
N ALA A 154 19.86 -0.03 0.39
CA ALA A 154 20.78 -0.86 1.20
C ALA A 154 21.22 -2.09 0.41
N PRO A 155 22.47 -2.55 0.54
CA PRO A 155 22.95 -3.78 -0.11
C PRO A 155 22.07 -4.97 0.26
N TYR A 156 21.70 -5.79 -0.71
CA TYR A 156 20.76 -6.87 -0.52
C TYR A 156 21.02 -8.06 -1.45
N ILE A 157 20.48 -9.21 -1.05
CA ILE A 157 20.23 -10.38 -1.89
C ILE A 157 18.77 -10.79 -1.73
N TYR A 158 18.25 -11.56 -2.67
CA TYR A 158 16.95 -12.20 -2.57
C TYR A 158 16.98 -13.58 -3.20
N PHE A 159 16.05 -14.43 -2.78
CA PHE A 159 15.88 -15.78 -3.28
C PHE A 159 14.46 -16.27 -3.02
N TYR A 160 14.07 -17.33 -3.73
CA TYR A 160 12.83 -18.05 -3.46
C TYR A 160 13.08 -19.26 -2.56
N GLU A 161 12.05 -19.75 -1.91
CA GLU A 161 12.10 -20.93 -1.02
C GLU A 161 12.83 -22.11 -1.66
N ASN A 162 12.48 -22.46 -2.91
CA ASN A 162 13.12 -23.56 -3.63
C ASN A 162 14.61 -23.33 -3.89
N ASP A 163 15.04 -22.08 -4.08
CA ASP A 163 16.46 -21.75 -4.24
C ASP A 163 17.22 -22.03 -2.94
N PHE A 164 16.61 -21.65 -1.80
CA PHE A 164 17.20 -21.92 -0.49
C PHE A 164 17.30 -23.41 -0.18
N ILE A 165 16.24 -24.17 -0.49
CA ILE A 165 16.24 -25.65 -0.27
C ILE A 165 17.35 -26.32 -1.10
N ASN A 166 17.56 -25.90 -2.33
CA ASN A 166 18.49 -26.56 -3.24
C ASN A 166 19.93 -26.03 -3.15
N ASN A 167 20.14 -24.77 -2.72
CA ASN A 167 21.43 -24.08 -2.75
C ASN A 167 21.74 -23.33 -1.44
N GLU A 168 21.36 -23.90 -0.27
CA GLU A 168 21.50 -23.24 1.03
C GLU A 168 22.92 -22.69 1.27
N SER A 169 23.96 -23.46 0.96
CA SER A 169 25.36 -23.07 1.20
C SER A 169 25.77 -21.84 0.40
N ASP A 170 25.36 -21.74 -0.87
CA ASP A 170 25.68 -20.60 -1.74
C ASP A 170 24.93 -19.35 -1.32
N ILE A 171 23.67 -19.49 -0.90
CA ILE A 171 22.86 -18.38 -0.38
C ILE A 171 23.46 -17.86 0.93
N LEU A 172 23.83 -18.75 1.86
CA LEU A 172 24.47 -18.33 3.12
C LEU A 172 25.82 -17.65 2.89
N LYS A 173 26.59 -18.07 1.88
CA LYS A 173 27.80 -17.38 1.47
C LYS A 173 27.50 -15.97 0.97
N GLN A 174 26.49 -15.78 0.10
CA GLN A 174 26.08 -14.45 -0.37
C GLN A 174 25.59 -13.57 0.80
N VAL A 175 24.85 -14.14 1.78
CA VAL A 175 24.45 -13.41 2.99
C VAL A 175 25.69 -12.95 3.78
N LYS A 176 26.69 -13.82 3.94
CA LYS A 176 27.95 -13.49 4.63
C LYS A 176 28.70 -12.35 3.94
N ASP A 177 28.66 -12.27 2.60
CA ASP A 177 29.28 -11.21 1.82
C ASP A 177 28.62 -9.83 2.05
N LEU A 178 27.35 -9.79 2.50
CA LEU A 178 26.67 -8.54 2.94
C LEU A 178 27.24 -8.01 4.26
N THR A 179 27.97 -8.80 5.02
CA THR A 179 28.48 -8.54 6.38
C THR A 179 27.35 -8.41 7.43
N TYR A 180 27.56 -9.08 8.57
CA TYR A 180 26.61 -9.01 9.68
C TYR A 180 26.68 -7.68 10.44
N PRO A 181 25.57 -7.21 11.08
CA PRO A 181 24.25 -7.83 11.07
C PRO A 181 23.49 -7.61 9.75
N VAL A 182 22.61 -8.58 9.43
CA VAL A 182 21.68 -8.47 8.30
C VAL A 182 20.24 -8.53 8.79
N ILE A 183 19.31 -8.03 8.00
CA ILE A 183 17.88 -8.10 8.27
C ILE A 183 17.21 -9.01 7.23
N VAL A 184 16.46 -10.01 7.69
CA VAL A 184 15.72 -10.95 6.86
C VAL A 184 14.26 -10.55 6.85
N LYS A 185 13.63 -10.47 5.67
CA LYS A 185 12.26 -9.98 5.47
C LYS A 185 11.50 -10.84 4.46
N PRO A 186 10.22 -11.11 4.65
CA PRO A 186 9.32 -11.47 3.56
C PRO A 186 9.28 -10.33 2.55
N ALA A 187 9.38 -10.62 1.25
CA ALA A 187 9.50 -9.58 0.22
C ALA A 187 8.21 -8.76 0.03
N ARG A 188 7.04 -9.40 0.21
CA ARG A 188 5.72 -8.83 -0.12
C ARG A 188 4.84 -8.58 1.11
N LEU A 189 5.42 -8.52 2.31
CA LEU A 189 4.67 -8.31 3.54
C LEU A 189 4.99 -6.95 4.17
N GLY A 190 3.98 -6.33 4.80
CA GLY A 190 4.09 -5.04 5.49
C GLY A 190 4.16 -5.17 7.02
N SER A 191 4.10 -4.01 7.70
CA SER A 191 3.95 -3.88 9.17
C SER A 191 4.98 -4.62 10.02
N SER A 192 6.18 -4.85 9.50
CA SER A 192 7.28 -5.56 10.16
C SER A 192 6.99 -7.01 10.56
N VAL A 193 5.95 -7.65 10.01
CA VAL A 193 5.65 -9.06 10.25
C VAL A 193 6.70 -9.94 9.58
N GLY A 194 7.25 -10.92 10.30
CA GLY A 194 8.27 -11.84 9.80
C GLY A 194 9.67 -11.23 9.59
N ILE A 195 9.90 -9.98 10.06
CA ILE A 195 11.21 -9.33 9.97
C ILE A 195 12.08 -9.71 11.17
N THR A 196 13.33 -10.10 10.91
CA THR A 196 14.28 -10.49 11.96
C THR A 196 15.70 -9.98 11.64
N ILE A 197 16.38 -9.40 12.64
CA ILE A 197 17.81 -9.09 12.56
C ILE A 197 18.61 -10.35 12.92
N ALA A 198 19.57 -10.70 12.08
CA ALA A 198 20.46 -11.83 12.24
C ALA A 198 21.92 -11.36 12.37
N LYS A 199 22.60 -11.83 13.42
CA LYS A 199 23.98 -11.42 13.75
C LYS A 199 25.03 -12.46 13.35
N ASN A 200 24.59 -13.64 12.97
CA ASN A 200 25.42 -14.77 12.55
C ASN A 200 24.62 -15.72 11.66
N GLU A 201 25.29 -16.74 11.11
CA GLU A 201 24.68 -17.68 10.16
C GLU A 201 23.50 -18.48 10.76
N ASN A 202 23.59 -18.89 12.03
CA ASN A 202 22.50 -19.62 12.69
C ASN A 202 21.25 -18.74 12.85
N ASP A 203 21.43 -17.46 13.19
CA ASP A 203 20.33 -16.50 13.27
C ASP A 203 19.68 -16.34 11.91
N VAL A 204 20.48 -16.27 10.80
CA VAL A 204 19.97 -16.16 9.43
C VAL A 204 19.10 -17.37 9.08
N LYS A 205 19.54 -18.60 9.35
CA LYS A 205 18.76 -19.82 9.08
C LYS A 205 17.42 -19.81 9.80
N ASN A 206 17.41 -19.37 11.06
CA ASN A 206 16.17 -19.27 11.84
C ASN A 206 15.27 -18.15 11.32
N ALA A 207 15.84 -17.00 10.98
CA ALA A 207 15.11 -15.86 10.42
C ALA A 207 14.47 -16.18 9.05
N ILE A 208 15.18 -16.91 8.18
CA ILE A 208 14.65 -17.38 6.89
C ILE A 208 13.45 -18.32 7.13
N LYS A 209 13.57 -19.31 8.04
CA LYS A 209 12.47 -20.21 8.37
C LYS A 209 11.23 -19.49 8.90
N GLU A 210 11.43 -18.43 9.67
CA GLU A 210 10.33 -17.61 10.17
C GLU A 210 9.68 -16.80 9.04
N ALA A 211 10.48 -16.16 8.18
CA ALA A 211 10.01 -15.34 7.06
C ALA A 211 9.25 -16.19 6.01
N LEU A 212 9.71 -17.43 5.76
CA LEU A 212 9.05 -18.38 4.83
C LEU A 212 7.65 -18.82 5.27
N LYS A 213 7.25 -18.61 6.53
CA LYS A 213 5.85 -18.82 6.94
C LYS A 213 4.87 -17.85 6.28
N TYR A 214 5.38 -16.74 5.76
CA TYR A 214 4.56 -15.62 5.24
C TYR A 214 4.74 -15.37 3.75
N ASP A 215 5.93 -15.64 3.19
CA ASP A 215 6.23 -15.39 1.78
C ASP A 215 7.29 -16.38 1.28
N GLU A 216 7.10 -16.91 0.09
CA GLU A 216 8.08 -17.78 -0.59
C GLU A 216 9.31 -17.00 -1.09
N LYS A 217 9.22 -15.67 -1.21
CA LYS A 217 10.27 -14.76 -1.67
C LYS A 217 10.87 -14.01 -0.49
N ILE A 218 12.15 -14.23 -0.24
CA ILE A 218 12.86 -13.68 0.91
C ILE A 218 13.86 -12.62 0.44
N LEU A 219 13.87 -11.50 1.14
CA LEU A 219 14.83 -10.41 1.01
C LEU A 219 15.76 -10.41 2.22
N VAL A 220 17.08 -10.40 1.99
CA VAL A 220 18.09 -10.22 3.05
C VAL A 220 18.88 -8.96 2.73
N GLU A 221 18.97 -8.05 3.68
CA GLU A 221 19.65 -6.75 3.52
C GLU A 221 20.69 -6.53 4.61
N LYS A 222 21.74 -5.80 4.26
CA LYS A 222 22.66 -5.26 5.26
C LYS A 222 21.91 -4.27 6.17
N VAL A 223 22.07 -4.40 7.47
CA VAL A 223 21.58 -3.37 8.41
C VAL A 223 22.41 -2.09 8.22
N VAL A 224 21.74 -0.95 8.11
CA VAL A 224 22.40 0.36 8.01
C VAL A 224 22.97 0.74 9.37
N ASP A 225 24.25 1.10 9.40
CA ASP A 225 24.94 1.54 10.61
C ASP A 225 24.46 2.94 11.02
N ASN A 226 24.55 3.27 12.33
CA ASN A 226 24.17 4.59 12.89
C ASN A 226 22.81 5.07 12.39
N LEU A 227 21.85 4.15 12.33
CA LEU A 227 20.54 4.29 11.68
C LEU A 227 19.71 5.43 12.26
N LYS A 228 19.17 6.26 11.38
CA LYS A 228 18.02 7.12 11.62
C LYS A 228 16.94 6.80 10.59
N GLU A 229 15.74 6.44 11.04
CA GLU A 229 14.60 6.18 10.18
C GLU A 229 13.85 7.48 9.86
N LEU A 230 13.60 7.72 8.57
CA LEU A 230 12.95 8.94 8.09
C LEU A 230 11.81 8.55 7.12
N ASN A 231 10.71 9.30 7.19
CA ASN A 231 9.58 9.10 6.30
C ASN A 231 9.23 10.40 5.59
N CYS A 232 8.91 10.31 4.30
CA CYS A 232 8.43 11.42 3.49
C CYS A 232 7.18 10.98 2.72
N SER A 233 6.10 11.74 2.81
CA SER A 233 4.90 11.51 2.00
C SER A 233 4.94 12.35 0.73
N VAL A 234 4.38 11.82 -0.36
CA VAL A 234 4.21 12.54 -1.62
C VAL A 234 2.76 12.48 -2.04
N LEU A 235 2.21 13.63 -2.40
CA LEU A 235 0.86 13.79 -2.97
C LEU A 235 0.98 14.29 -4.40
N GLY A 236 0.23 13.70 -5.33
CA GLY A 236 0.19 14.19 -6.70
C GLY A 236 -0.08 13.12 -7.74
N ASP A 237 0.25 13.45 -8.96
CA ASP A 237 0.23 12.55 -10.13
C ASP A 237 1.42 12.88 -11.05
N LYS A 238 1.53 12.16 -12.18
CA LYS A 238 2.60 12.34 -13.17
C LYS A 238 2.82 13.79 -13.67
N ASP A 239 1.82 14.66 -13.53
CA ASP A 239 1.90 16.05 -13.98
C ASP A 239 2.51 16.94 -12.90
N SER A 240 2.28 16.65 -11.61
CA SER A 240 2.83 17.39 -10.47
C SER A 240 2.80 16.57 -9.19
N TYR A 241 3.92 16.51 -8.52
CA TYR A 241 4.10 15.92 -7.19
C TYR A 241 4.54 16.96 -6.18
N LYS A 242 4.07 16.84 -4.94
CA LYS A 242 4.49 17.64 -3.80
C LYS A 242 4.92 16.72 -2.68
N ALA A 243 6.11 16.95 -2.10
CA ALA A 243 6.59 16.27 -0.90
C ALA A 243 6.03 16.94 0.36
N SER A 244 5.80 16.16 1.39
CA SER A 244 5.41 16.61 2.73
C SER A 244 6.62 17.08 3.55
N LEU A 245 6.39 17.46 4.80
CA LEU A 245 7.45 17.49 5.80
C LEU A 245 8.00 16.07 6.00
N ILE A 246 9.30 16.00 6.35
CA ILE A 246 9.95 14.72 6.67
C ILE A 246 9.78 14.44 8.16
N GLU A 247 9.44 13.21 8.48
CA GLU A 247 9.36 12.66 9.82
C GLU A 247 10.65 11.94 10.18
N GLU A 248 11.13 12.12 11.40
CA GLU A 248 12.08 11.25 12.06
C GLU A 248 11.33 10.36 13.03
N VAL A 249 11.42 9.05 12.83
CA VAL A 249 10.84 8.04 13.72
C VAL A 249 11.84 7.76 14.84
N THR A 250 11.48 8.08 16.07
CA THR A 250 12.30 7.76 17.24
C THR A 250 11.79 6.47 17.86
N SER A 251 12.67 5.48 17.95
CA SER A 251 12.37 4.19 18.56
C SER A 251 13.42 3.88 19.60
N SER A 252 13.00 3.35 20.75
CA SER A 252 13.91 2.81 21.76
C SER A 252 14.40 1.39 21.43
N LYS A 253 13.94 0.80 20.33
CA LYS A 253 14.26 -0.55 19.87
C LYS A 253 14.86 -0.53 18.47
N ASP A 254 15.71 -1.48 18.17
CA ASP A 254 16.39 -1.65 16.88
C ASP A 254 15.42 -1.80 15.68
N ILE A 255 14.22 -2.35 15.93
CA ILE A 255 13.10 -2.42 14.97
C ILE A 255 11.79 -2.25 15.75
N LEU A 256 10.90 -1.38 15.27
CA LEU A 256 9.52 -1.33 15.75
C LEU A 256 8.77 -2.58 15.26
N SER A 257 8.45 -3.50 16.16
CA SER A 257 7.60 -4.64 15.86
C SER A 257 6.16 -4.22 15.55
N PHE A 258 5.36 -5.12 14.98
CA PHE A 258 3.92 -4.90 14.81
C PHE A 258 3.24 -4.52 16.13
N GLU A 259 3.65 -5.18 17.24
CA GLU A 259 3.14 -4.89 18.57
C GLU A 259 3.52 -3.50 19.05
N ASP A 260 4.75 -3.06 18.81
CA ASP A 260 5.21 -1.70 19.16
C ASP A 260 4.52 -0.64 18.33
N LYS A 261 4.27 -0.91 17.04
CA LYS A 261 3.57 0.02 16.13
C LYS A 261 2.09 0.20 16.48
N TYR A 262 1.41 -0.87 16.94
CA TYR A 262 -0.06 -0.88 17.00
C TYR A 262 -0.67 -1.31 18.33
N LEU A 263 0.03 -2.05 19.20
CA LEU A 263 -0.52 -2.62 20.44
C LEU A 263 -0.04 -1.91 21.71
N ASN A 264 1.22 -1.46 21.78
CA ASN A 264 1.85 -0.95 23.01
C ASN A 264 1.60 0.53 23.31
N GLY A 265 0.81 1.23 22.50
CA GLY A 265 0.42 2.64 22.73
C GLY A 265 -0.74 2.74 23.71
N GLY A 266 -0.57 3.57 24.79
CA GLY A 266 -1.58 3.84 25.81
C GLY A 266 -2.94 4.33 25.27
N LYS A 267 -3.75 5.10 26.02
CA LYS A 267 -5.16 5.47 25.72
C LYS A 267 -5.47 6.04 24.32
N THR A 268 -4.46 6.34 23.50
CA THR A 268 -4.53 6.72 22.08
C THR A 268 -3.85 5.63 21.24
N LYS A 269 -4.55 4.52 20.98
CA LYS A 269 -4.07 3.40 20.17
C LYS A 269 -4.03 3.77 18.68
N GLY A 270 -2.91 3.52 18.01
CA GLY A 270 -2.67 3.75 16.59
C GLY A 270 -1.24 4.24 16.38
N MET A 271 -0.85 4.53 15.13
CA MET A 271 0.48 5.08 14.77
C MET A 271 0.88 6.35 15.53
N ALA A 272 0.06 6.85 16.46
CA ALA A 272 0.32 8.00 17.34
C ALA A 272 1.23 7.69 18.55
N SER A 273 1.68 6.46 18.74
CA SER A 273 2.42 6.05 19.96
C SER A 273 3.94 6.01 19.81
N ALA A 274 4.49 6.15 18.60
CA ALA A 274 5.93 6.38 18.42
C ALA A 274 6.22 7.87 18.64
N ASP A 275 7.26 8.17 19.41
CA ASP A 275 7.76 9.55 19.48
C ASP A 275 8.24 9.96 18.09
N ARG A 276 7.70 11.07 17.57
CA ARG A 276 7.93 11.53 16.20
C ARG A 276 8.42 12.95 16.22
N ILE A 277 9.44 13.22 15.46
CA ILE A 277 9.95 14.58 15.26
C ILE A 277 9.56 15.02 13.85
N ILE A 278 8.68 16.03 13.74
CA ILE A 278 8.21 16.60 12.47
C ILE A 278 8.28 18.14 12.56
N PRO A 279 9.13 18.80 11.76
CA PRO A 279 10.08 18.23 10.79
C PRO A 279 11.24 17.50 11.46
N ALA A 280 11.82 16.52 10.77
CA ALA A 280 12.95 15.72 11.20
C ALA A 280 14.18 16.61 11.53
N ASN A 281 14.98 16.19 12.52
CA ASN A 281 16.22 16.86 12.86
C ASN A 281 17.38 16.37 11.96
N ILE A 282 17.39 16.88 10.72
CA ILE A 282 18.38 16.58 9.68
C ILE A 282 18.85 17.88 8.99
N SER A 283 19.99 17.81 8.29
CA SER A 283 20.49 18.95 7.54
C SER A 283 19.60 19.32 6.35
N LYS A 284 19.64 20.59 5.92
CA LYS A 284 18.91 21.05 4.73
C LYS A 284 19.31 20.29 3.46
N ASN A 285 20.56 19.82 3.35
CA ASN A 285 21.03 19.06 2.20
C ASN A 285 20.35 17.68 2.17
N ILE A 286 20.28 16.98 3.31
CA ILE A 286 19.60 15.68 3.42
C ILE A 286 18.09 15.85 3.18
N THR A 287 17.47 16.92 3.70
CA THR A 287 16.06 17.24 3.42
C THR A 287 15.81 17.34 1.92
N LYS A 288 16.62 18.14 1.22
CA LYS A 288 16.51 18.34 -0.22
C LYS A 288 16.72 17.04 -1.01
N GLU A 289 17.74 16.26 -0.62
CA GLU A 289 18.03 14.95 -1.24
C GLU A 289 16.85 13.98 -1.11
N ILE A 290 16.24 13.86 0.08
CA ILE A 290 15.07 13.02 0.33
C ILE A 290 13.88 13.49 -0.51
N GLU A 291 13.60 14.79 -0.56
CA GLU A 291 12.54 15.35 -1.40
C GLU A 291 12.76 15.00 -2.88
N GLU A 292 13.95 15.23 -3.42
CA GLU A 292 14.28 14.93 -4.82
C GLU A 292 14.15 13.42 -5.14
N ILE A 293 14.67 12.55 -4.25
CA ILE A 293 14.52 11.09 -4.38
C ILE A 293 13.04 10.69 -4.33
N SER A 294 12.27 11.27 -3.41
CA SER A 294 10.84 10.99 -3.25
C SER A 294 10.05 11.31 -4.52
N LEU A 295 10.25 12.50 -5.08
CA LEU A 295 9.60 12.91 -6.32
C LEU A 295 10.03 12.03 -7.51
N LYS A 296 11.32 11.66 -7.57
CA LYS A 296 11.86 10.76 -8.60
C LYS A 296 11.25 9.37 -8.51
N ALA A 297 11.15 8.79 -7.30
CA ALA A 297 10.57 7.48 -7.07
C ALA A 297 9.08 7.44 -7.47
N CYS A 298 8.31 8.46 -7.10
CA CYS A 298 6.91 8.59 -7.51
C CYS A 298 6.75 8.69 -9.03
N LYS A 299 7.62 9.45 -9.68
CA LYS A 299 7.62 9.58 -11.15
C LYS A 299 7.95 8.25 -11.85
N LEU A 300 8.92 7.48 -11.33
CA LEU A 300 9.29 6.17 -11.88
C LEU A 300 8.15 5.17 -11.80
N LEU A 301 7.40 5.17 -10.69
CA LEU A 301 6.25 4.30 -10.48
C LEU A 301 4.97 4.86 -11.08
N ASN A 302 4.96 6.12 -11.57
CA ASN A 302 3.77 6.82 -12.03
C ASN A 302 2.63 6.79 -10.99
N THR A 303 2.97 7.06 -9.72
CA THR A 303 1.99 7.04 -8.63
C THR A 303 0.92 8.11 -8.83
N CYS A 304 -0.24 7.92 -8.20
CA CYS A 304 -1.33 8.88 -8.17
C CYS A 304 -1.94 8.88 -6.77
N GLY A 305 -2.38 10.03 -6.28
CA GLY A 305 -2.88 10.16 -4.91
C GLY A 305 -1.76 10.38 -3.92
N ILE A 306 -1.77 9.63 -2.81
CA ILE A 306 -0.81 9.80 -1.73
C ILE A 306 0.00 8.53 -1.50
N VAL A 307 1.33 8.69 -1.35
CA VAL A 307 2.25 7.61 -0.97
C VAL A 307 3.13 8.03 0.20
N ARG A 308 3.76 7.08 0.88
CA ARG A 308 4.83 7.36 1.85
C ARG A 308 6.06 6.56 1.49
N ILE A 309 7.19 7.23 1.52
CA ILE A 309 8.48 6.65 1.25
C ILE A 309 9.29 6.65 2.54
N ASP A 310 9.79 5.48 2.89
CA ASP A 310 10.53 5.24 4.11
C ASP A 310 12.03 5.15 3.78
N TYR A 311 12.86 5.87 4.53
CA TYR A 311 14.29 6.02 4.31
C TYR A 311 15.10 5.56 5.50
N LEU A 312 16.30 5.06 5.22
CA LEU A 312 17.32 4.74 6.21
C LEU A 312 18.51 5.70 5.99
N LEU A 313 18.82 6.51 7.01
CA LEU A 313 19.95 7.43 6.99
C LEU A 313 21.06 6.86 7.87
N ASP A 314 22.26 6.66 7.32
CA ASP A 314 23.48 6.52 8.14
C ASP A 314 23.93 7.92 8.58
N THR A 315 23.78 8.22 9.88
CA THR A 315 24.10 9.55 10.42
C THR A 315 25.58 9.87 10.46
N LYS A 316 26.46 8.89 10.27
CA LYS A 316 27.91 9.09 10.24
C LYS A 316 28.43 9.44 8.84
N THR A 317 27.94 8.75 7.83
CA THR A 317 28.32 8.99 6.42
C THR A 317 27.41 9.98 5.72
N ASN A 318 26.22 10.25 6.27
CA ASN A 318 25.11 10.97 5.65
C ASN A 318 24.56 10.28 4.40
N ASP A 319 24.74 8.99 4.27
CA ASP A 319 24.17 8.20 3.17
C ASP A 319 22.66 7.99 3.38
N VAL A 320 21.86 8.38 2.39
CA VAL A 320 20.41 8.19 2.37
C VAL A 320 20.08 6.98 1.52
N TYR A 321 19.43 5.99 2.10
CA TYR A 321 18.93 4.80 1.40
C TYR A 321 17.42 4.82 1.35
N LEU A 322 16.83 4.68 0.15
CA LEU A 322 15.40 4.41 0.04
C LEU A 322 15.15 2.96 0.50
N ASN A 323 14.34 2.80 1.53
CA ASN A 323 13.99 1.49 2.07
C ASN A 323 12.82 0.87 1.30
N GLU A 324 11.66 1.54 1.33
CA GLU A 324 10.43 1.11 0.64
C GLU A 324 9.50 2.28 0.34
N ILE A 325 8.60 2.08 -0.63
CA ILE A 325 7.47 2.97 -0.89
C ILE A 325 6.17 2.25 -0.53
N ASN A 326 5.32 2.93 0.25
CA ASN A 326 4.00 2.47 0.63
C ASN A 326 2.97 3.19 -0.24
N ILE A 327 2.25 2.46 -1.08
CA ILE A 327 1.34 3.03 -2.10
C ILE A 327 0.07 3.58 -1.47
N ILE A 328 -0.43 2.95 -0.41
CA ILE A 328 -1.54 3.43 0.40
C ILE A 328 -1.07 3.44 1.86
N PRO A 329 -0.46 4.54 2.33
CA PRO A 329 0.14 4.56 3.65
C PRO A 329 -0.90 4.57 4.77
N GLY A 330 -0.55 3.97 5.91
CA GLY A 330 -1.41 3.97 7.09
C GLY A 330 -1.87 5.39 7.46
N SER A 331 -3.18 5.54 7.75
CA SER A 331 -3.83 6.84 7.98
C SER A 331 -3.60 7.86 6.85
N LEU A 332 -3.28 7.40 5.62
CA LEU A 332 -2.93 8.23 4.47
C LEU A 332 -1.85 9.27 4.78
N SER A 333 -0.97 9.00 5.74
CA SER A 333 0.12 9.89 6.20
C SER A 333 -0.29 11.35 6.42
N PHE A 334 -1.56 11.61 6.77
CA PHE A 334 -2.10 12.98 6.90
C PHE A 334 -1.31 13.85 7.89
N TYR A 335 -0.72 13.25 8.89
CA TYR A 335 0.03 13.92 9.95
C TYR A 335 1.33 14.60 9.46
N LEU A 336 1.81 14.24 8.26
CA LEU A 336 2.97 14.87 7.62
C LEU A 336 2.61 16.16 6.85
N TRP A 337 1.31 16.42 6.65
CA TRP A 337 0.79 17.54 5.85
C TRP A 337 0.28 18.67 6.76
N LYS A 338 1.21 19.32 7.52
CA LYS A 338 0.84 20.37 8.47
C LYS A 338 0.29 21.65 7.83
N ASP A 339 0.58 21.86 6.56
CA ASP A 339 0.11 22.99 5.76
C ASP A 339 -1.26 22.73 5.08
N MET A 340 -1.83 21.54 5.27
CA MET A 340 -3.07 21.12 4.65
C MET A 340 -3.97 20.42 5.67
N SER A 341 -5.26 20.76 5.70
CA SER A 341 -6.22 20.04 6.53
C SER A 341 -6.45 18.62 5.99
N HIS A 342 -6.75 17.65 6.86
CA HIS A 342 -7.08 16.29 6.46
C HIS A 342 -8.23 16.25 5.44
N LYS A 343 -9.24 17.12 5.61
CA LYS A 343 -10.34 17.33 4.66
C LYS A 343 -9.85 17.68 3.26
N ASN A 344 -8.91 18.64 3.16
CA ASN A 344 -8.38 19.09 1.88
C ASN A 344 -7.47 18.02 1.24
N LEU A 345 -6.70 17.30 2.06
CA LEU A 345 -5.88 16.18 1.58
C LEU A 345 -6.75 15.12 0.90
N LEU A 346 -7.83 14.68 1.56
CA LEU A 346 -8.77 13.69 1.01
C LEU A 346 -9.45 14.20 -0.26
N THR A 347 -9.83 15.48 -0.29
CA THR A 347 -10.39 16.11 -1.49
C THR A 347 -9.40 16.05 -2.66
N ASN A 348 -8.13 16.40 -2.44
CA ASN A 348 -7.10 16.34 -3.47
C ASN A 348 -6.90 14.92 -4.01
N ILE A 349 -6.87 13.91 -3.14
CA ILE A 349 -6.72 12.51 -3.55
C ILE A 349 -7.90 12.06 -4.44
N ILE A 350 -9.13 12.40 -4.06
CA ILE A 350 -10.33 12.08 -4.84
C ILE A 350 -10.30 12.79 -6.20
N GLU A 351 -9.94 14.08 -6.23
CA GLU A 351 -9.86 14.88 -7.45
C GLU A 351 -8.76 14.37 -8.41
N LEU A 352 -7.61 13.92 -7.88
CA LEU A 352 -6.56 13.25 -8.65
C LEU A 352 -7.07 11.95 -9.29
N GLY A 353 -7.83 11.15 -8.56
CA GLY A 353 -8.48 9.94 -9.09
C GLY A 353 -9.45 10.25 -10.22
N ILE A 354 -10.28 11.28 -10.07
CA ILE A 354 -11.21 11.76 -11.11
C ILE A 354 -10.44 12.23 -12.34
N LYS A 355 -9.37 13.02 -12.16
CA LYS A 355 -8.47 13.48 -13.23
C LYS A 355 -7.84 12.30 -13.97
N LYS A 356 -7.30 11.31 -13.22
CA LYS A 356 -6.73 10.07 -13.77
C LYS A 356 -7.75 9.35 -14.65
N TYR A 357 -8.97 9.13 -14.16
CA TYR A 357 -10.04 8.49 -14.91
C TYR A 357 -10.40 9.25 -16.18
N LYS A 358 -10.60 10.57 -16.10
CA LYS A 358 -10.89 11.41 -17.28
C LYS A 358 -9.79 11.35 -18.35
N ASN A 359 -8.53 11.30 -17.93
CA ASN A 359 -7.40 11.18 -18.85
C ASN A 359 -7.35 9.79 -19.51
N LYS A 360 -7.63 8.72 -18.74
CA LYS A 360 -7.69 7.34 -19.25
C LYS A 360 -8.85 7.15 -20.21
N SER A 361 -10.04 7.67 -19.91
CA SER A 361 -11.25 7.54 -20.74
C SER A 361 -11.16 8.23 -22.11
N ARG A 362 -10.22 9.17 -22.29
CA ARG A 362 -9.94 9.81 -23.60
C ARG A 362 -9.07 8.93 -24.50
N LYS A 363 -8.52 7.84 -23.99
CA LYS A 363 -7.66 6.91 -24.76
C LYS A 363 -8.51 5.77 -25.30
N GLN A 364 -8.20 5.35 -26.52
CA GLN A 364 -8.85 4.21 -27.14
C GLN A 364 -8.33 2.92 -26.47
N SER A 365 -9.21 2.18 -25.80
CA SER A 365 -8.90 0.90 -25.14
C SER A 365 -9.36 -0.31 -25.94
N SER A 366 -10.22 -0.10 -26.96
CA SER A 366 -10.72 -1.15 -27.84
C SER A 366 -10.99 -0.58 -29.22
N PHE A 367 -11.02 -1.43 -30.24
CA PHE A 367 -11.45 -1.08 -31.58
C PHE A 367 -12.28 -2.23 -32.16
N GLU A 368 -13.22 -1.91 -33.03
CA GLU A 368 -13.98 -2.92 -33.76
C GLU A 368 -13.07 -3.62 -34.76
N SER A 369 -13.09 -4.95 -34.76
CA SER A 369 -12.37 -5.76 -35.73
C SER A 369 -13.27 -6.85 -36.29
N ASN A 370 -13.08 -7.17 -37.58
CA ASN A 370 -13.81 -8.23 -38.25
C ASN A 370 -13.12 -9.60 -38.15
N VAL A 371 -12.13 -9.73 -37.29
CA VAL A 371 -11.32 -10.97 -37.16
C VAL A 371 -12.20 -12.18 -36.88
N LEU A 372 -13.18 -12.05 -35.97
CA LEU A 372 -14.07 -13.14 -35.60
C LEU A 372 -15.07 -13.49 -36.70
N GLN A 373 -15.47 -12.55 -37.58
CA GLN A 373 -16.38 -12.80 -38.68
C GLN A 373 -15.76 -13.72 -39.73
N ASN A 374 -14.45 -13.70 -39.88
CA ASN A 374 -13.70 -14.52 -40.85
C ASN A 374 -13.06 -15.75 -40.19
N PHE A 375 -13.34 -16.00 -38.89
CA PHE A 375 -12.77 -17.12 -38.15
C PHE A 375 -13.70 -18.34 -38.23
N ASN A 376 -13.41 -19.27 -39.12
CA ASN A 376 -14.15 -20.51 -39.29
C ASN A 376 -13.53 -21.65 -38.44
N GLY A 377 -14.06 -21.85 -37.25
CA GLY A 377 -13.77 -22.99 -36.37
C GLY A 377 -12.64 -22.82 -35.38
N THR A 378 -12.64 -23.71 -34.39
CA THR A 378 -11.69 -23.74 -33.26
C THR A 378 -10.29 -24.28 -33.60
N LYS A 379 -10.00 -24.59 -34.87
CA LYS A 379 -8.68 -25.07 -35.31
C LYS A 379 -7.75 -23.95 -35.66
N GLY A 380 -7.40 -23.18 -34.66
CA GLY A 380 -6.50 -22.01 -34.75
C GLY A 380 -5.03 -22.29 -34.55
N VAL A 381 -4.50 -23.40 -35.04
CA VAL A 381 -3.04 -23.59 -35.12
C VAL A 381 -2.68 -23.80 -36.57
N LYS A 382 -2.07 -22.77 -37.19
CA LYS A 382 -1.33 -23.02 -38.43
C LYS A 382 -0.21 -24.00 -38.10
N LYS A 383 -0.25 -25.18 -38.79
CA LYS A 383 0.89 -26.08 -38.86
C LYS A 383 2.05 -25.37 -39.55
#